data_4e250325e0b9e3ae911e01b4e369532b
#
_entry.id   4e250325e0b9e3ae911e01b4e369532b
#
_cell.length_a   1.000
_cell.length_b   1.000
_cell.length_c   1.000
_cell.angle_alpha   90.00
_cell.angle_beta   90.00
_cell.angle_gamma   90.00
#
_symmetry.space_group_name_H-M   'P 1'
#
loop_
_entity.id
_entity.type
_entity.pdbx_description
1 polymer ?
#
loop_
_entity_poly.entity_id
_entity_poly.type
_entity_poly.pdbx_seq_one_letter_code
_entity_poly.pdbx_strand_id
1 'polypeptide(L)'
;ILVGGVSALFAFGGYILAAPDLAKIVAGKDVGPIPEILQSALGDVGAKIFLVVAVTAFLSCVLSLQAAASRLLFSFARDGMIPAHRWLSRVSPRTKVPVNALIVACSIPVLISLIVYLGPDGLITQVTAFAVLGIY
;
A
#
# COMPACT_ATOMS: atom_id res chain seq x y z
N ILE A 1 6.62 13.86 10.79
CA ILE A 1 6.86 14.39 9.44
C ILE A 1 8.36 14.53 9.16
N LEU A 2 9.14 15.22 10.01
CA LEU A 2 10.59 15.42 9.81
C LEU A 2 11.37 14.11 9.73
N VAL A 3 11.17 13.20 10.68
CA VAL A 3 11.86 11.89 10.71
C VAL A 3 11.55 11.07 9.45
N GLY A 4 10.27 11.01 9.05
CA GLY A 4 9.86 10.32 7.83
C GLY A 4 10.44 10.95 6.55
N GLY A 5 10.49 12.27 6.48
CA GLY A 5 11.09 12.98 5.34
C GLY A 5 12.59 12.75 5.24
N VAL A 6 13.31 12.82 6.34
CA VAL A 6 14.75 12.55 6.38
C VAL A 6 15.06 11.09 6.03
N SER A 7 14.29 10.14 6.57
CA SER A 7 14.44 8.71 6.24
C SER A 7 14.19 8.44 4.75
N ALA A 8 13.16 9.08 4.18
CA ALA A 8 12.86 8.95 2.75
C ALA A 8 13.99 9.52 1.87
N LEU A 9 14.55 10.68 2.24
CA LEU A 9 15.68 11.27 1.52
C LEU A 9 16.92 10.37 1.58
N PHE A 10 17.23 9.79 2.74
CA PHE A 10 18.35 8.86 2.87
C PHE A 10 18.14 7.58 2.05
N ALA A 11 16.94 7.02 2.09
CA ALA A 11 16.60 5.84 1.29
C ALA A 11 16.70 6.14 -0.21
N PHE A 12 16.13 7.26 -0.66
CA PHE A 12 16.15 7.66 -2.06
C PHE A 12 17.57 7.98 -2.55
N GLY A 13 18.34 8.69 -1.73
CA GLY A 13 19.76 8.96 -2.01
C GLY A 13 20.59 7.69 -2.09
N GLY A 14 20.37 6.72 -1.19
CA GLY A 14 21.00 5.42 -1.22
C GLY A 14 20.67 4.62 -2.48
N TYR A 15 19.41 4.66 -2.94
CA TYR A 15 19.01 4.02 -4.20
C TYR A 15 19.67 4.66 -5.42
N ILE A 16 19.76 5.98 -5.47
CA ILE A 16 20.43 6.70 -6.58
C ILE A 16 21.91 6.37 -6.63
N LEU A 17 22.59 6.32 -5.48
CA LEU A 17 24.02 6.00 -5.39
C LEU A 17 24.32 4.54 -5.70
N ALA A 18 23.42 3.63 -5.40
CA ALA A 18 23.56 2.19 -5.64
C ALA A 18 23.12 1.76 -7.05
N ALA A 19 22.45 2.64 -7.80
CA ALA A 19 21.93 2.33 -9.13
C ALA A 19 23.07 2.20 -10.16
N PRO A 20 23.22 1.04 -10.83
CA PRO A 20 24.29 0.85 -11.82
C PRO A 20 24.07 1.66 -13.10
N ASP A 21 22.83 1.94 -13.49
CA ASP A 21 22.48 2.64 -14.75
C ASP A 21 21.26 3.54 -14.56
N LEU A 22 21.46 4.73 -14.02
CA LEU A 22 20.40 5.74 -13.81
C LEU A 22 19.68 6.11 -15.13
N ALA A 23 20.38 6.10 -16.25
CA ALA A 23 19.81 6.45 -17.55
C ALA A 23 18.72 5.45 -18.01
N LYS A 24 18.87 4.16 -17.72
CA LYS A 24 17.87 3.13 -18.06
C LYS A 24 16.64 3.23 -17.16
N ILE A 25 16.85 3.52 -15.88
CA ILE A 25 15.77 3.69 -14.90
C ILE A 25 14.90 4.90 -15.26
N VAL A 26 15.54 6.03 -15.59
CA VAL A 26 14.83 7.26 -15.99
C VAL A 26 14.10 7.08 -17.32
N ALA A 27 14.65 6.26 -18.24
CA ALA A 27 13.99 5.95 -19.51
C ALA A 27 12.78 4.99 -19.38
N GLY A 28 12.47 4.48 -18.17
CA GLY A 28 11.34 3.59 -17.91
C GLY A 28 11.44 2.21 -18.58
N LYS A 29 12.66 1.80 -18.97
CA LYS A 29 12.89 0.51 -19.65
C LYS A 29 13.03 -0.66 -18.68
N ASP A 30 13.30 -0.40 -17.41
CA ASP A 30 13.42 -1.43 -16.37
C ASP A 30 12.14 -1.54 -15.57
N VAL A 31 11.53 -2.72 -15.61
CA VAL A 31 10.24 -3.02 -14.94
C VAL A 31 10.40 -3.25 -13.44
N GLY A 32 11.64 -3.33 -12.93
CA GLY A 32 11.87 -3.55 -11.50
C GLY A 32 13.31 -3.21 -11.09
N PRO A 33 13.72 -1.92 -11.10
CA PRO A 33 15.09 -1.53 -10.78
C PRO A 33 15.49 -1.83 -9.34
N ILE A 34 14.53 -1.88 -8.41
CA ILE A 34 14.79 -2.07 -6.98
C ILE A 34 15.43 -3.43 -6.65
N PRO A 35 14.91 -4.58 -7.14
CA PRO A 35 15.54 -5.88 -6.91
C PRO A 35 16.95 -5.99 -7.49
N GLU A 36 17.20 -5.44 -8.68
CA GLU A 36 18.53 -5.47 -9.32
C GLU A 36 19.55 -4.63 -8.56
N ILE A 37 19.16 -3.43 -8.12
CA ILE A 37 20.01 -2.55 -7.29
C ILE A 37 20.36 -3.25 -5.97
N LEU A 38 19.39 -3.88 -5.33
CA LEU A 38 19.61 -4.61 -4.08
C LEU A 38 20.52 -5.82 -4.27
N GLN A 39 20.35 -6.54 -5.37
CA GLN A 39 21.15 -7.70 -5.67
C GLN A 39 22.60 -7.32 -5.98
N SER A 40 22.82 -6.21 -6.69
CA SER A 40 24.16 -5.69 -6.98
C SER A 40 24.88 -5.12 -5.75
N ALA A 41 24.13 -4.49 -4.83
CA ALA A 41 24.70 -3.83 -3.64
C ALA A 41 24.91 -4.78 -2.45
N LEU A 42 23.96 -5.71 -2.20
CA LEU A 42 23.94 -6.58 -1.02
C LEU A 42 24.24 -8.06 -1.32
N GLY A 43 24.40 -8.42 -2.60
CA GLY A 43 24.51 -9.81 -3.02
C GLY A 43 23.19 -10.58 -2.88
N ASP A 44 23.16 -11.83 -3.34
CA ASP A 44 21.95 -12.64 -3.42
C ASP A 44 21.30 -12.92 -2.04
N VAL A 45 22.12 -13.20 -1.03
CA VAL A 45 21.63 -13.48 0.33
C VAL A 45 21.10 -12.21 0.99
N GLY A 46 21.82 -11.10 0.88
CA GLY A 46 21.41 -9.81 1.44
C GLY A 46 20.11 -9.30 0.82
N ALA A 47 19.96 -9.43 -0.50
CA ALA A 47 18.74 -9.07 -1.22
C ALA A 47 17.52 -9.89 -0.75
N LYS A 48 17.68 -11.20 -0.52
CA LYS A 48 16.59 -12.06 0.00
C LYS A 48 16.17 -11.66 1.41
N ILE A 49 17.12 -11.39 2.31
CA ILE A 49 16.82 -10.94 3.68
C ILE A 49 16.08 -9.59 3.62
N PHE A 50 16.56 -8.65 2.82
CA PHE A 50 15.91 -7.36 2.65
C PHE A 50 14.47 -7.50 2.12
N LEU A 51 14.24 -8.38 1.15
CA LEU A 51 12.90 -8.65 0.61
C LEU A 51 11.95 -9.17 1.69
N VAL A 52 12.39 -10.08 2.55
CA VAL A 52 11.57 -10.58 3.67
C VAL A 52 11.20 -9.45 4.62
N VAL A 53 12.16 -8.61 4.98
CA VAL A 53 11.91 -7.44 5.84
C VAL A 53 10.95 -6.46 5.16
N ALA A 54 11.15 -6.16 3.88
CA ALA A 54 10.29 -5.27 3.12
C ALA A 54 8.85 -5.79 3.03
N VAL A 55 8.66 -7.07 2.71
CA VAL A 55 7.32 -7.69 2.65
C VAL A 55 6.64 -7.62 4.02
N THR A 56 7.37 -7.90 5.11
CA THR A 56 6.83 -7.81 6.47
C THR A 56 6.42 -6.36 6.81
N ALA A 57 7.23 -5.39 6.44
CA ALA A 57 6.92 -3.98 6.64
C ALA A 57 5.68 -3.53 5.84
N PHE A 58 5.56 -3.96 4.57
CA PHE A 58 4.38 -3.70 3.75
C PHE A 58 3.12 -4.34 4.34
N LEU A 59 3.18 -5.59 4.79
CA LEU A 59 2.05 -6.24 5.46
C LEU A 59 1.60 -5.50 6.71
N SER A 60 2.54 -5.06 7.55
CA SER A 60 2.25 -4.26 8.73
C SER A 60 1.58 -2.94 8.38
N CYS A 61 2.05 -2.26 7.35
CA CYS A 61 1.46 -1.02 6.86
C CYS A 61 0.02 -1.24 6.37
N VAL A 62 -0.20 -2.27 5.55
CA VAL A 62 -1.54 -2.62 5.02
C VAL A 62 -2.51 -2.93 6.17
N LEU A 63 -2.09 -3.71 7.16
CA LEU A 63 -2.93 -4.02 8.34
C LEU A 63 -3.30 -2.76 9.12
N SER A 64 -2.36 -1.84 9.30
CA SER A 64 -2.60 -0.57 10.00
C SER A 64 -3.60 0.32 9.25
N LEU A 65 -3.43 0.45 7.93
CA LEU A 65 -4.36 1.20 7.07
C LEU A 65 -5.76 0.56 7.07
N GLN A 66 -5.83 -0.76 7.03
CA GLN A 66 -7.08 -1.50 7.06
C GLN A 66 -7.83 -1.31 8.37
N ALA A 67 -7.11 -1.32 9.48
CA ALA A 67 -7.68 -1.03 10.80
C ALA A 67 -8.21 0.41 10.88
N ALA A 68 -7.49 1.39 10.34
CA ALA A 68 -7.91 2.78 10.29
C ALA A 68 -9.16 2.96 9.40
N ALA A 69 -9.15 2.39 8.20
CA ALA A 69 -10.26 2.46 7.25
C ALA A 69 -11.55 1.83 7.82
N SER A 70 -11.44 0.68 8.47
CA SER A 70 -12.60 0.02 9.09
C SER A 70 -13.23 0.83 10.22
N ARG A 71 -12.40 1.53 11.02
CA ARG A 71 -12.86 2.41 12.09
C ARG A 71 -13.57 3.65 11.56
N LEU A 72 -13.01 4.26 10.50
CA LEU A 72 -13.63 5.41 9.81
C LEU A 72 -14.98 5.01 9.20
N LEU A 73 -15.03 3.89 8.49
CA LEU A 73 -16.27 3.37 7.90
C LEU A 73 -17.34 3.10 8.96
N PHE A 74 -16.94 2.52 10.09
CA PHE A 74 -17.83 2.30 11.21
C PHE A 74 -18.36 3.61 11.81
N SER A 75 -17.50 4.63 11.98
CA SER A 75 -17.89 5.94 12.49
C SER A 75 -18.92 6.60 11.58
N PHE A 76 -18.67 6.64 10.27
CA PHE A 76 -19.62 7.20 9.30
C PHE A 76 -20.94 6.42 9.24
N ALA A 77 -20.88 5.10 9.41
CA ALA A 77 -22.08 4.27 9.48
C ALA A 77 -22.90 4.55 10.75
N ARG A 78 -22.23 4.75 11.89
CA ARG A 78 -22.90 5.10 13.15
C ARG A 78 -23.59 6.45 13.05
N ASP A 79 -22.97 7.41 12.40
CA ASP A 79 -23.50 8.76 12.22
C ASP A 79 -24.55 8.86 11.09
N GLY A 80 -24.89 7.73 10.45
CA GLY A 80 -25.92 7.65 9.42
C GLY A 80 -25.56 8.27 8.07
N MET A 81 -24.29 8.60 7.85
CA MET A 81 -23.82 9.31 6.65
C MET A 81 -23.68 8.43 5.41
N ILE A 82 -23.74 7.10 5.57
CA ILE A 82 -23.51 6.14 4.49
C ILE A 82 -24.77 5.29 4.25
N PRO A 83 -25.07 4.92 2.99
CA PRO A 83 -26.10 3.92 2.72
C PRO A 83 -25.74 2.59 3.40
N ALA A 84 -26.75 1.85 3.85
CA ALA A 84 -26.61 0.63 4.65
C ALA A 84 -25.98 0.83 6.06
N HIS A 85 -26.07 2.05 6.62
CA HIS A 85 -25.53 2.39 7.94
C HIS A 85 -25.95 1.42 9.05
N ARG A 86 -27.21 0.94 9.05
CA ARG A 86 -27.74 -0.01 10.06
C ARG A 86 -27.02 -1.37 10.04
N TRP A 87 -26.53 -1.80 8.88
CA TRP A 87 -25.83 -3.06 8.73
C TRP A 87 -24.34 -2.90 9.04
N LEU A 88 -23.74 -1.81 8.60
CA LEU A 88 -22.33 -1.47 8.83
C LEU A 88 -22.03 -1.12 10.30
N SER A 89 -22.98 -0.50 11.01
CA SER A 89 -22.83 -0.12 12.41
C SER A 89 -23.03 -1.28 13.40
N ARG A 90 -23.32 -2.50 12.93
CA ARG A 90 -23.46 -3.67 13.81
C ARG A 90 -22.11 -4.11 14.33
N VAL A 91 -21.98 -4.14 15.65
CA VAL A 91 -20.82 -4.68 16.35
C VAL A 91 -21.09 -6.13 16.74
N SER A 92 -20.15 -7.02 16.45
CA SER A 92 -20.28 -8.42 16.86
C SER A 92 -20.20 -8.56 18.38
N PRO A 93 -21.16 -9.25 19.02
CA PRO A 93 -21.17 -9.43 20.48
C PRO A 93 -19.97 -10.27 20.98
N ARG A 94 -19.41 -11.14 20.15
CA ARG A 94 -18.27 -11.99 20.51
C ARG A 94 -16.92 -11.27 20.44
N THR A 95 -16.69 -10.52 19.38
CA THR A 95 -15.37 -9.91 19.10
C THR A 95 -15.31 -8.42 19.47
N LYS A 96 -16.47 -7.82 19.76
CA LYS A 96 -16.62 -6.36 20.02
C LYS A 96 -16.04 -5.47 18.91
N VAL A 97 -15.93 -6.01 17.69
CA VAL A 97 -15.40 -5.36 16.51
C VAL A 97 -16.50 -5.21 15.47
N PRO A 98 -16.55 -4.12 14.69
CA PRO A 98 -17.49 -3.95 13.59
C PRO A 98 -17.09 -4.80 12.37
N VAL A 99 -17.39 -6.10 12.45
CA VAL A 99 -16.97 -7.10 11.43
C VAL A 99 -17.49 -6.72 10.05
N ASN A 100 -18.70 -6.19 9.93
CA ASN A 100 -19.28 -5.81 8.65
C ASN A 100 -18.50 -4.65 8.00
N ALA A 101 -18.11 -3.65 8.78
CA ALA A 101 -17.27 -2.55 8.30
C ALA A 101 -15.87 -3.05 7.89
N LEU A 102 -15.32 -4.00 8.62
CA LEU A 102 -14.04 -4.62 8.29
C LEU A 102 -14.11 -5.40 6.97
N ILE A 103 -15.15 -6.22 6.77
CA ILE A 103 -15.34 -6.96 5.51
C ILE A 103 -15.44 -6.01 4.33
N VAL A 104 -16.21 -4.94 4.44
CA VAL A 104 -16.33 -3.94 3.36
C VAL A 104 -15.00 -3.24 3.10
N ALA A 105 -14.31 -2.81 4.16
CA ALA A 105 -13.00 -2.18 4.04
C ALA A 105 -11.95 -3.10 3.38
N CYS A 106 -12.04 -4.42 3.60
CA CYS A 106 -11.17 -5.41 2.96
C CYS A 106 -11.59 -5.71 1.51
N SER A 107 -12.89 -5.77 1.23
CA SER A 107 -13.38 -6.15 -0.10
C SER A 107 -13.13 -5.07 -1.17
N ILE A 108 -13.19 -3.79 -0.81
CA ILE A 108 -12.96 -2.70 -1.77
C ILE A 108 -11.56 -2.75 -2.41
N PRO A 109 -10.45 -2.81 -1.66
CA PRO A 109 -9.11 -2.94 -2.26
C PRO A 109 -8.92 -4.21 -3.07
N VAL A 110 -9.51 -5.33 -2.65
CA VAL A 110 -9.46 -6.59 -3.38
C VAL A 110 -10.18 -6.47 -4.73
N LEU A 111 -11.37 -5.87 -4.75
CA LEU A 111 -12.11 -5.62 -5.99
C LEU A 111 -11.35 -4.69 -6.93
N ILE A 112 -10.79 -3.60 -6.42
CA ILE A 112 -9.96 -2.68 -7.21
C ILE A 112 -8.75 -3.42 -7.78
N SER A 113 -8.06 -4.22 -6.96
CA SER A 113 -6.90 -5.01 -7.39
C SER A 113 -7.28 -6.02 -8.48
N LEU A 114 -8.44 -6.66 -8.36
CA LEU A 114 -8.95 -7.59 -9.36
C LEU A 114 -9.29 -6.89 -10.69
N ILE A 115 -9.93 -5.73 -10.63
CA ILE A 115 -10.24 -4.91 -11.81
C ILE A 115 -8.96 -4.47 -12.52
N VAL A 116 -7.95 -4.07 -11.75
CA VAL A 116 -6.64 -3.66 -12.28
C VAL A 116 -5.91 -4.85 -12.92
N TYR A 117 -6.00 -6.03 -12.31
CA TYR A 117 -5.38 -7.25 -12.84
C TYR A 117 -6.01 -7.74 -14.16
N LEU A 118 -7.34 -7.60 -14.30
CA LEU A 118 -8.09 -8.00 -15.49
C LEU A 118 -8.15 -6.91 -16.58
N GLY A 119 -7.71 -5.69 -16.24
CA GLY A 119 -7.79 -4.52 -17.11
C GLY A 119 -6.57 -4.34 -18.00
N PRO A 120 -6.61 -3.36 -18.91
CA PRO A 120 -5.49 -3.06 -19.79
C PRO A 120 -4.26 -2.55 -19.02
N ASP A 121 -3.09 -2.76 -19.63
CA ASP A 121 -1.79 -2.31 -19.08
C ASP A 121 -1.80 -0.81 -18.77
N GLY A 122 -1.28 -0.45 -17.59
CA GLY A 122 -1.22 0.94 -17.12
C GLY A 122 -2.32 1.38 -16.17
N LEU A 123 -3.37 0.59 -15.93
CA LEU A 123 -4.41 0.91 -14.93
C LEU A 123 -3.85 1.07 -13.51
N ILE A 124 -2.79 0.33 -13.16
CA ILE A 124 -2.11 0.45 -11.86
C ILE A 124 -1.62 1.88 -11.64
N THR A 125 -0.97 2.46 -12.64
CA THR A 125 -0.45 3.84 -12.57
C THR A 125 -1.56 4.86 -12.42
N GLN A 126 -2.68 4.69 -13.15
CA GLN A 126 -3.83 5.59 -13.08
C GLN A 126 -4.51 5.50 -11.70
N VAL A 127 -4.74 4.31 -11.17
CA VAL A 127 -5.34 4.11 -9.84
C VAL A 127 -4.44 4.69 -8.75
N THR A 128 -3.13 4.49 -8.85
CA THR A 128 -2.16 5.06 -7.90
C THR A 128 -2.14 6.59 -7.97
N ALA A 129 -2.14 7.17 -9.17
CA ALA A 129 -2.21 8.62 -9.36
C ALA A 129 -3.52 9.19 -8.78
N PHE A 130 -4.65 8.51 -9.00
CA PHE A 130 -5.94 8.93 -8.45
C PHE A 130 -5.97 8.86 -6.93
N ALA A 131 -5.39 7.81 -6.34
CA ALA A 131 -5.27 7.66 -4.89
C ALA A 131 -4.41 8.77 -4.27
N VAL A 132 -3.29 9.12 -4.90
CA VAL A 132 -2.41 10.21 -4.45
C VAL A 132 -3.14 11.56 -4.53
N LEU A 133 -3.86 11.83 -5.63
CA LEU A 133 -4.66 13.06 -5.77
C LEU A 133 -5.79 13.14 -4.73
N GLY A 134 -6.36 12.00 -4.31
CA GLY A 134 -7.41 11.96 -3.29
C GLY A 134 -6.93 12.22 -1.86
N ILE A 135 -5.61 12.18 -1.62
CA ILE A 135 -5.00 12.48 -0.31
C ILE A 135 -4.72 13.99 -0.15
N TYR A 136 -4.54 14.71 -1.26
CA TYR A 136 -4.26 16.14 -1.29
C TYR A 136 -5.49 16.95 -1.67
#